data_a1292048dc51f4549c8928272ee42b30
#
_entry.id   a1292048dc51f4549c8928272ee42b30
#
_cell.length_a   1.000
_cell.length_b   1.000
_cell.length_c   1.000
_cell.angle_alpha   90.00
_cell.angle_beta   90.00
_cell.angle_gamma   90.00
#
_symmetry.space_group_name_H-M   'P 1'
#
loop_
_entity.id
_entity.type
_entity.pdbx_description
1 polymer ?
#
loop_
_entity_poly.entity_id
_entity_poly.type
_entity_poly.pdbx_seq_one_letter_code
_entity_poly.pdbx_strand_id
1 'polypeptide(L)'
;MAKKAAVVAVNPVNGMGLFQYLETFFENKIPCTVFAVAESREIRTNSGVGLTADDVIANLKGHEEEYDALVFACGDAVPVFAQHAGEPWNRDLMEVLKTFGETGKPMIGHCAAALLYDNLGIARGRRVALHPFLKTVVRECIPTDDKAVVDGNFYTAQTEN
;
A
#
# COMPACT_ATOMS: atom_id res chain seq x y z
N MET A 1 -2.80 23.20 -8.13
CA MET A 1 -1.92 22.67 -7.08
C MET A 1 -1.27 21.37 -7.53
N ALA A 2 -0.01 21.21 -7.21
CA ALA A 2 0.67 19.96 -7.52
C ALA A 2 0.05 18.82 -6.71
N LYS A 3 -0.18 17.66 -7.36
CA LYS A 3 -0.67 16.47 -6.69
C LYS A 3 0.49 15.81 -5.93
N LYS A 4 0.18 15.20 -4.80
CA LYS A 4 1.16 14.46 -4.02
C LYS A 4 0.60 13.13 -3.53
N ALA A 5 1.48 12.14 -3.39
CA ALA A 5 1.15 10.78 -3.00
C ALA A 5 1.68 10.44 -1.60
N ALA A 6 0.90 9.69 -0.85
CA ALA A 6 1.37 9.03 0.36
C ALA A 6 1.78 7.61 0.00
N VAL A 7 3.02 7.24 0.30
CA VAL A 7 3.54 5.90 0.10
C VAL A 7 3.70 5.25 1.47
N VAL A 8 2.91 4.21 1.75
CA VAL A 8 3.05 3.47 3.00
C VAL A 8 3.93 2.25 2.76
N ALA A 9 5.04 2.16 3.46
CA ALA A 9 6.04 1.12 3.28
C ALA A 9 6.09 0.22 4.50
N VAL A 10 5.82 -1.07 4.31
CA VAL A 10 5.87 -2.06 5.39
C VAL A 10 7.32 -2.40 5.76
N ASN A 11 7.53 -3.06 6.88
CA ASN A 11 8.86 -3.44 7.35
C ASN A 11 8.92 -4.94 7.67
N PRO A 12 9.61 -5.79 6.88
CA PRO A 12 10.41 -5.42 5.71
C PRO A 12 9.55 -5.17 4.47
N VAL A 13 10.05 -4.31 3.59
CA VAL A 13 9.38 -3.90 2.36
C VAL A 13 10.09 -4.51 1.15
N ASN A 14 9.34 -4.80 0.09
CA ASN A 14 9.93 -5.18 -1.19
C ASN A 14 10.62 -3.96 -1.79
N GLY A 15 11.95 -3.99 -1.85
CA GLY A 15 12.74 -2.84 -2.32
C GLY A 15 12.48 -2.52 -3.80
N MET A 16 12.40 -3.55 -4.64
CA MET A 16 12.13 -3.36 -6.07
C MET A 16 10.81 -2.62 -6.28
N GLY A 17 9.73 -3.06 -5.64
CA GLY A 17 8.43 -2.42 -5.74
C GLY A 17 8.44 -1.00 -5.20
N LEU A 18 9.01 -0.80 -4.02
CA LEU A 18 9.09 0.53 -3.42
C LEU A 18 9.80 1.53 -4.32
N PHE A 19 10.98 1.17 -4.80
CA PHE A 19 11.77 2.10 -5.63
C PHE A 19 11.14 2.33 -7.01
N GLN A 20 10.43 1.36 -7.57
CA GLN A 20 9.68 1.60 -8.80
C GLN A 20 8.64 2.71 -8.61
N TYR A 21 7.90 2.69 -7.52
CA TYR A 21 6.95 3.77 -7.21
C TYR A 21 7.66 5.10 -7.05
N LEU A 22 8.70 5.14 -6.23
CA LEU A 22 9.39 6.39 -5.90
C LEU A 22 10.05 7.01 -7.14
N GLU A 23 10.74 6.21 -7.94
CA GLU A 23 11.40 6.70 -9.17
C GLU A 23 10.36 7.15 -10.20
N THR A 24 9.26 6.42 -10.36
CA THR A 24 8.19 6.81 -11.28
C THR A 24 7.58 8.16 -10.89
N PHE A 25 7.32 8.36 -9.60
CA PHE A 25 6.81 9.64 -9.13
C PHE A 25 7.82 10.76 -9.34
N PHE A 26 9.08 10.51 -9.07
CA PHE A 26 10.14 11.48 -9.28
C PHE A 26 10.22 11.90 -10.75
N GLU A 27 10.25 10.94 -11.67
CA GLU A 27 10.31 11.21 -13.11
C GLU A 27 9.11 12.01 -13.61
N ASN A 28 7.95 11.82 -13.01
CA ASN A 28 6.71 12.50 -13.37
C ASN A 28 6.45 13.75 -12.53
N LYS A 29 7.42 14.18 -11.71
CA LYS A 29 7.33 15.38 -10.87
C LYS A 29 6.15 15.35 -9.91
N ILE A 30 5.85 14.18 -9.36
CA ILE A 30 4.81 14.00 -8.34
C ILE A 30 5.50 13.87 -6.98
N PRO A 31 5.37 14.85 -6.09
CA PRO A 31 5.91 14.73 -4.75
C PRO A 31 5.28 13.57 -4.01
N CYS A 32 6.06 12.86 -3.21
CA CYS A 32 5.54 11.82 -2.35
C CYS A 32 6.22 11.88 -0.98
N THR A 33 5.49 11.38 0.02
CA THR A 33 6.00 11.20 1.37
C THR A 33 5.93 9.73 1.70
N VAL A 34 7.03 9.17 2.19
CA VAL A 34 7.09 7.74 2.57
C VAL A 34 6.85 7.62 4.05
N PHE A 35 5.83 6.85 4.43
CA PHE A 35 5.45 6.57 5.80
C PHE A 35 5.82 5.14 6.16
N ALA A 36 6.65 4.97 7.16
CA ALA A 36 7.00 3.64 7.66
C ALA A 36 5.81 3.02 8.42
N VAL A 37 5.45 1.80 8.06
CA VAL A 37 4.45 1.01 8.81
C VAL A 37 5.19 0.31 9.94
N ALA A 38 5.61 1.10 10.92
CA ALA A 38 6.44 0.69 12.04
C ALA A 38 6.39 1.79 13.11
N GLU A 39 6.98 1.52 14.28
CA GLU A 39 7.11 2.52 15.33
C GLU A 39 8.15 3.58 14.99
N SER A 40 9.13 3.24 14.16
CA SER A 40 10.26 4.08 13.80
C SER A 40 10.30 4.30 12.28
N ARG A 41 10.93 5.39 11.88
CA ARG A 41 11.20 5.69 10.46
C ARG A 41 12.21 4.72 9.85
N GLU A 42 12.96 4.00 10.66
CA GLU A 42 13.96 3.05 10.18
C GLU A 42 13.31 1.70 9.87
N ILE A 43 13.35 1.33 8.59
CA ILE A 43 12.82 0.07 8.09
C ILE A 43 13.88 -0.65 7.27
N ARG A 44 13.60 -1.87 6.86
CA ARG A 44 14.49 -2.66 6.02
C ARG A 44 13.76 -3.20 4.80
N THR A 45 14.51 -3.42 3.74
CA THR A 45 14.01 -4.17 2.60
C THR A 45 13.97 -5.66 2.94
N ASN A 46 13.27 -6.45 2.11
CA ASN A 46 13.29 -7.91 2.24
C ASN A 46 14.72 -8.47 2.20
N SER A 47 15.62 -7.81 1.47
CA SER A 47 17.03 -8.22 1.36
C SER A 47 17.90 -7.74 2.52
N GLY A 48 17.35 -6.99 3.48
CA GLY A 48 18.05 -6.56 4.68
C GLY A 48 18.72 -5.19 4.60
N VAL A 49 18.52 -4.45 3.51
CA VAL A 49 19.07 -3.08 3.37
C VAL A 49 18.26 -2.12 4.23
N GLY A 50 18.96 -1.32 5.03
CA GLY A 50 18.33 -0.30 5.87
C GLY A 50 17.88 0.92 5.07
N LEU A 51 16.69 1.41 5.39
CA LEU A 51 16.09 2.60 4.79
C LEU A 51 15.54 3.49 5.90
N THR A 52 15.55 4.80 5.66
CA THR A 52 14.90 5.77 6.54
C THR A 52 13.74 6.41 5.81
N ALA A 53 12.51 6.17 6.28
CA ALA A 53 11.32 6.78 5.73
C ALA A 53 11.25 8.27 6.11
N ASP A 54 10.36 9.01 5.45
CA ASP A 54 10.16 10.43 5.77
C ASP A 54 9.45 10.61 7.12
N ASP A 55 8.53 9.72 7.44
CA ASP A 55 7.71 9.77 8.64
C ASP A 55 7.20 8.37 9.00
N VAL A 56 6.41 8.27 10.03
CA VAL A 56 5.76 7.02 10.46
C VAL A 56 4.27 7.06 10.20
N ILE A 57 3.65 5.88 10.10
CA ILE A 57 2.22 5.76 9.77
C ILE A 57 1.31 6.48 10.77
N ALA A 58 1.70 6.55 12.03
CA ALA A 58 0.92 7.25 13.05
C ALA A 58 0.70 8.72 12.69
N ASN A 59 1.65 9.34 11.99
CA ASN A 59 1.56 10.75 11.60
C ASN A 59 0.82 10.98 10.27
N LEU A 60 0.47 9.92 9.55
CA LEU A 60 -0.43 10.02 8.39
C LEU A 60 -1.89 10.00 8.84
N LYS A 61 -2.18 9.31 9.91
CA LYS A 61 -3.53 9.19 10.45
C LYS A 61 -4.07 10.57 10.81
N GLY A 62 -5.23 10.92 10.27
CA GLY A 62 -5.83 12.24 10.43
C GLY A 62 -5.37 13.28 9.42
N HIS A 63 -4.41 12.94 8.55
CA HIS A 63 -3.86 13.84 7.53
C HIS A 63 -4.07 13.32 6.10
N GLU A 64 -4.96 12.35 5.93
CA GLU A 64 -5.20 11.71 4.63
C GLU A 64 -5.66 12.71 3.56
N GLU A 65 -6.34 13.77 3.98
CA GLU A 65 -6.83 14.79 3.05
C GLU A 65 -5.73 15.57 2.34
N GLU A 66 -4.52 15.58 2.90
CA GLU A 66 -3.39 16.28 2.31
C GLU A 66 -2.83 15.57 1.08
N TYR A 67 -3.25 14.34 0.82
CA TYR A 67 -2.70 13.51 -0.25
C TYR A 67 -3.76 13.17 -1.29
N ASP A 68 -3.32 13.10 -2.56
CA ASP A 68 -4.20 12.84 -3.71
C ASP A 68 -4.26 11.36 -4.09
N ALA A 69 -3.34 10.56 -3.59
CA ALA A 69 -3.29 9.13 -3.83
C ALA A 69 -2.55 8.43 -2.69
N LEU A 70 -2.87 7.16 -2.48
CA LEU A 70 -2.13 6.30 -1.56
C LEU A 70 -1.54 5.13 -2.31
N VAL A 71 -0.27 4.84 -2.05
CA VAL A 71 0.43 3.67 -2.55
C VAL A 71 0.77 2.76 -1.38
N PHE A 72 0.36 1.50 -1.48
CA PHE A 72 0.75 0.47 -0.51
C PHE A 72 1.96 -0.29 -1.06
N ALA A 73 3.13 -0.03 -0.48
CA ALA A 73 4.37 -0.71 -0.84
C ALA A 73 4.49 -2.00 -0.04
N CYS A 74 4.14 -3.09 -0.68
CA CYS A 74 4.08 -4.43 -0.10
C CYS A 74 5.48 -4.98 0.25
N GLY A 75 5.52 -6.01 1.07
CA GLY A 75 6.76 -6.70 1.45
C GLY A 75 6.49 -7.94 2.28
N ASP A 76 7.55 -8.58 2.73
CA ASP A 76 7.48 -9.81 3.51
C ASP A 76 6.84 -9.62 4.89
N ALA A 77 6.62 -8.38 5.31
CA ALA A 77 5.88 -8.10 6.53
C ALA A 77 4.39 -8.50 6.43
N VAL A 78 3.82 -8.45 5.21
CA VAL A 78 2.35 -8.62 5.04
C VAL A 78 1.87 -10.01 5.46
N PRO A 79 2.54 -11.12 5.11
CA PRO A 79 2.08 -12.44 5.55
C PRO A 79 1.99 -12.63 7.06
N VAL A 80 2.71 -11.82 7.83
CA VAL A 80 2.70 -11.90 9.30
C VAL A 80 1.92 -10.78 9.97
N PHE A 81 1.18 -9.97 9.23
CA PHE A 81 0.38 -8.88 9.80
C PHE A 81 -0.61 -9.36 10.86
N ALA A 82 -1.21 -10.53 10.66
CA ALA A 82 -2.17 -11.07 11.63
C ALA A 82 -1.52 -11.29 13.01
N GLN A 83 -0.24 -11.63 13.04
CA GLN A 83 0.52 -11.81 14.28
C GLN A 83 0.79 -10.49 14.99
N HIS A 84 0.66 -9.37 14.29
CA HIS A 84 0.91 -8.02 14.79
C HIS A 84 -0.36 -7.17 14.84
N ALA A 85 -1.54 -7.79 14.82
CA ALA A 85 -2.80 -7.07 14.78
C ALA A 85 -3.01 -6.13 15.97
N GLY A 86 -2.38 -6.43 17.11
CA GLY A 86 -2.45 -5.59 18.31
C GLY A 86 -1.48 -4.42 18.32
N GLU A 87 -0.53 -4.36 17.38
CA GLU A 87 0.46 -3.29 17.35
C GLU A 87 -0.16 -1.97 16.89
N PRO A 88 0.19 -0.84 17.54
CA PRO A 88 -0.38 0.46 17.17
C PRO A 88 -0.16 0.81 15.69
N TRP A 89 1.03 0.55 15.15
CA TRP A 89 1.34 0.85 13.75
C TRP A 89 0.47 0.03 12.78
N ASN A 90 0.08 -1.18 13.16
CA ASN A 90 -0.80 -2.01 12.32
C ASN A 90 -2.22 -1.47 12.34
N ARG A 91 -2.74 -1.11 13.51
CA ARG A 91 -4.07 -0.50 13.63
C ARG A 91 -4.14 0.83 12.90
N ASP A 92 -3.11 1.64 13.01
CA ASP A 92 -3.03 2.93 12.31
C ASP A 92 -3.05 2.73 10.80
N LEU A 93 -2.31 1.74 10.28
CA LEU A 93 -2.34 1.41 8.87
C LEU A 93 -3.75 1.07 8.40
N MET A 94 -4.43 0.18 9.11
CA MET A 94 -5.78 -0.25 8.72
C MET A 94 -6.76 0.91 8.71
N GLU A 95 -6.67 1.81 9.70
CA GLU A 95 -7.50 3.00 9.75
C GLU A 95 -7.20 3.97 8.60
N VAL A 96 -5.92 4.19 8.30
CA VAL A 96 -5.50 5.04 7.17
C VAL A 96 -6.02 4.48 5.85
N LEU A 97 -5.85 3.18 5.60
CA LEU A 97 -6.33 2.56 4.37
C LEU A 97 -7.84 2.68 4.23
N LYS A 98 -8.57 2.45 5.31
CA LYS A 98 -10.02 2.56 5.31
C LYS A 98 -10.48 3.99 5.04
N THR A 99 -9.90 4.96 5.73
CA THR A 99 -10.20 6.38 5.53
C THR A 99 -9.93 6.80 4.09
N PHE A 100 -8.78 6.39 3.56
CA PHE A 100 -8.40 6.72 2.19
C PHE A 100 -9.35 6.08 1.18
N GLY A 101 -9.72 4.82 1.41
CA GLY A 101 -10.68 4.10 0.56
C GLY A 101 -12.04 4.79 0.46
N GLU A 102 -12.46 5.48 1.50
CA GLU A 102 -13.72 6.22 1.53
C GLU A 102 -13.67 7.52 0.75
N THR A 103 -12.48 8.04 0.41
CA THR A 103 -12.32 9.30 -0.33
C THR A 103 -12.57 9.17 -1.83
N GLY A 104 -12.49 7.96 -2.39
CA GLY A 104 -12.52 7.75 -3.83
C GLY A 104 -11.24 8.11 -4.56
N LYS A 105 -10.22 8.55 -3.85
CA LYS A 105 -8.90 8.86 -4.44
C LYS A 105 -8.18 7.57 -4.86
N PRO A 106 -7.20 7.65 -5.79
CA PRO A 106 -6.45 6.47 -6.21
C PRO A 106 -5.82 5.69 -5.06
N MET A 107 -6.08 4.39 -5.04
CA MET A 107 -5.48 3.40 -4.15
C MET A 107 -4.65 2.47 -5.00
N ILE A 108 -3.35 2.49 -4.80
CA ILE A 108 -2.38 1.81 -5.66
C ILE A 108 -1.67 0.73 -4.85
N GLY A 109 -1.40 -0.41 -5.46
CA GLY A 109 -0.62 -1.43 -4.79
C GLY A 109 -0.42 -2.68 -5.64
N HIS A 110 0.50 -3.53 -5.21
CA HIS A 110 0.82 -4.78 -5.88
C HIS A 110 0.88 -5.92 -4.88
N CYS A 111 1.02 -7.14 -5.36
CA CYS A 111 1.17 -8.35 -4.56
C CYS A 111 -0.05 -8.56 -3.64
N ALA A 112 0.07 -8.33 -2.35
CA ALA A 112 -1.01 -8.54 -1.38
C ALA A 112 -1.84 -7.28 -1.10
N ALA A 113 -1.59 -6.16 -1.76
CA ALA A 113 -2.33 -4.92 -1.50
C ALA A 113 -3.83 -5.10 -1.67
N ALA A 114 -4.24 -5.72 -2.78
CA ALA A 114 -5.66 -5.94 -3.05
C ALA A 114 -6.34 -6.82 -1.98
N LEU A 115 -5.62 -7.75 -1.39
CA LEU A 115 -6.16 -8.57 -0.30
C LEU A 115 -6.46 -7.71 0.94
N LEU A 116 -5.57 -6.79 1.28
CA LEU A 116 -5.82 -5.86 2.39
C LEU A 116 -7.02 -4.97 2.11
N TYR A 117 -7.14 -4.45 0.90
CA TYR A 117 -8.29 -3.63 0.49
C TYR A 117 -9.58 -4.42 0.54
N ASP A 118 -9.53 -5.69 0.11
CA ASP A 118 -10.66 -6.61 0.19
C ASP A 118 -11.09 -6.85 1.64
N ASN A 119 -10.13 -7.15 2.51
CA ASN A 119 -10.39 -7.42 3.94
C ASN A 119 -11.00 -6.21 4.65
N LEU A 120 -10.67 -5.00 4.21
CA LEU A 120 -11.22 -3.76 4.77
C LEU A 120 -12.57 -3.37 4.17
N GLY A 121 -13.05 -4.11 3.17
CA GLY A 121 -14.33 -3.84 2.51
C GLY A 121 -14.33 -2.62 1.60
N ILE A 122 -13.17 -2.05 1.28
CA ILE A 122 -13.09 -0.83 0.47
C ILE A 122 -12.99 -1.10 -1.03
N ALA A 123 -12.75 -2.35 -1.43
CA ALA A 123 -12.59 -2.74 -2.84
C ALA A 123 -13.74 -3.65 -3.32
N ARG A 124 -14.90 -3.60 -2.66
CA ARG A 124 -16.04 -4.44 -3.00
C ARG A 124 -16.45 -4.26 -4.46
N GLY A 125 -16.56 -5.38 -5.19
CA GLY A 125 -16.99 -5.40 -6.59
C GLY A 125 -15.95 -4.89 -7.58
N ARG A 126 -14.76 -4.50 -7.11
CA ARG A 126 -13.68 -4.05 -7.98
C ARG A 126 -12.91 -5.22 -8.55
N ARG A 127 -12.56 -5.12 -9.84
CA ARG A 127 -11.63 -6.05 -10.46
C ARG A 127 -10.23 -5.68 -10.02
N VAL A 128 -9.44 -6.67 -9.61
CA VAL A 128 -8.10 -6.45 -9.06
C VAL A 128 -7.10 -7.45 -9.63
N ALA A 129 -5.84 -7.05 -9.69
CA ALA A 129 -4.70 -7.93 -9.86
C ALA A 129 -4.01 -8.07 -8.50
N LEU A 130 -3.54 -9.28 -8.18
CA LEU A 130 -2.82 -9.54 -6.93
C LEU A 130 -1.98 -10.81 -7.11
N HIS A 131 -1.15 -11.10 -6.13
CA HIS A 131 -0.31 -12.30 -6.19
C HIS A 131 -1.19 -13.53 -6.48
N PRO A 132 -0.81 -14.39 -7.44
CA PRO A 132 -1.67 -15.50 -7.87
C PRO A 132 -2.14 -16.42 -6.75
N PHE A 133 -1.32 -16.64 -5.71
CA PHE A 133 -1.69 -17.49 -4.59
C PHE A 133 -2.81 -16.90 -3.70
N LEU A 134 -3.13 -15.62 -3.87
CA LEU A 134 -4.13 -14.94 -3.06
C LEU A 134 -5.50 -14.87 -3.71
N LYS A 135 -5.64 -15.34 -4.96
CA LYS A 135 -6.91 -15.24 -5.69
C LYS A 135 -8.07 -15.97 -4.99
N THR A 136 -7.77 -17.05 -4.30
CA THR A 136 -8.79 -17.88 -3.66
C THR A 136 -9.22 -17.38 -2.28
N VAL A 137 -8.51 -16.38 -1.74
CA VAL A 137 -8.79 -15.87 -0.39
C VAL A 137 -9.44 -14.50 -0.37
N VAL A 138 -9.59 -13.84 -1.52
CA VAL A 138 -10.38 -12.61 -1.62
C VAL A 138 -11.87 -12.97 -1.63
N ARG A 139 -12.70 -12.10 -1.05
CA ARG A 139 -14.13 -12.39 -0.83
C ARG A 139 -15.06 -11.43 -1.54
N GLU A 140 -14.72 -10.16 -1.61
CA GLU A 140 -15.62 -9.10 -2.09
C GLU A 140 -15.15 -8.47 -3.40
N CYS A 141 -13.85 -8.45 -3.67
CA CYS A 141 -13.32 -8.02 -4.96
C CYS A 141 -13.26 -9.19 -5.95
N ILE A 142 -13.04 -8.86 -7.21
CA ILE A 142 -13.03 -9.82 -8.32
C ILE A 142 -11.59 -10.01 -8.77
N PRO A 143 -10.95 -11.14 -8.44
CA PRO A 143 -9.58 -11.38 -8.88
C PRO A 143 -9.52 -11.64 -10.38
N THR A 144 -8.45 -11.17 -11.03
CA THR A 144 -8.20 -11.35 -12.45
C THR A 144 -6.89 -12.10 -12.68
N ASP A 145 -6.63 -12.46 -13.92
CA ASP A 145 -5.34 -13.03 -14.35
C ASP A 145 -4.44 -12.00 -14.99
N ASP A 146 -4.86 -10.74 -15.02
CA ASP A 146 -4.08 -9.66 -15.62
C ASP A 146 -2.89 -9.28 -14.74
N LYS A 147 -1.81 -8.84 -15.37
CA LYS A 147 -0.64 -8.37 -14.62
C LYS A 147 -0.93 -7.10 -13.84
N ALA A 148 -1.75 -6.22 -14.40
CA ALA A 148 -2.17 -4.99 -13.77
C ALA A 148 -3.61 -4.67 -14.17
N VAL A 149 -4.36 -4.10 -13.23
CA VAL A 149 -5.77 -3.74 -13.45
C VAL A 149 -6.02 -2.36 -12.87
N VAL A 150 -6.72 -1.52 -13.63
CA VAL A 150 -7.28 -0.27 -13.15
C VAL A 150 -8.80 -0.42 -13.18
N ASP A 151 -9.44 -0.31 -12.01
CA ASP A 151 -10.89 -0.33 -11.90
C ASP A 151 -11.32 0.74 -10.91
N GLY A 152 -12.02 1.76 -11.42
CA GLY A 152 -12.37 2.92 -10.63
C GLY A 152 -11.12 3.60 -10.08
N ASN A 153 -11.04 3.73 -8.77
CA ASN A 153 -9.89 4.33 -8.09
C ASN A 153 -8.81 3.32 -7.67
N PHE A 154 -8.99 2.02 -7.99
CA PHE A 154 -8.02 0.99 -7.60
C PHE A 154 -7.09 0.66 -8.75
N TYR A 155 -5.79 0.77 -8.49
CA TYR A 155 -4.68 0.48 -9.41
C TYR A 155 -3.88 -0.65 -8.78
N THR A 156 -4.06 -1.87 -9.28
CA THR A 156 -3.47 -3.06 -8.66
C THR A 156 -2.62 -3.85 -9.65
N ALA A 157 -1.61 -4.54 -9.14
CA ALA A 157 -0.71 -5.37 -9.93
C ALA A 157 -0.44 -6.70 -9.21
N GLN A 158 -0.08 -7.73 -9.98
CA GLN A 158 0.21 -9.06 -9.42
C GLN A 158 1.47 -9.05 -8.57
N THR A 159 2.53 -8.50 -9.11
CA THR A 159 3.87 -8.48 -8.50
C THR A 159 4.57 -7.20 -8.90
N GLU A 160 5.81 -7.05 -8.44
CA GLU A 160 6.68 -5.92 -8.81
C GLU A 160 7.26 -6.03 -10.21
N ASN A 161 7.03 -7.12 -10.93
CA ASN A 161 7.52 -7.34 -12.29
C ASN A 161 6.55 -6.84 -13.36
#